data_220aadb7bb559c91374c6b6b3aef3535
#
_entry.id   220aadb7bb559c91374c6b6b3aef3535
#
_cell.length_a   1.000
_cell.length_b   1.000
_cell.length_c   1.000
_cell.angle_alpha   90.00
_cell.angle_beta   90.00
_cell.angle_gamma   90.00
#
_symmetry.space_group_name_H-M   'P 1'
#
loop_
_entity.id
_entity.type
_entity.pdbx_description
1 polymer ?
#
loop_
_entity_poly.entity_id
_entity_poly.type
_entity_poly.pdbx_seq_one_letter_code
_entity_poly.pdbx_strand_id
1 'polypeptide(L)'
;MAGTIHAFLSQTIPNLLTIIVPRHPDRGDAISDMLRQQGLIVAQRSAHQAVAPDTQIYVADTIGELGLFYRLCQIVFMGKSLVSPGGGQNPFEAARIGCAVIFGPQMSNFVELSATMLAAKAATQVANADELGKLVEQQIMDQQIVAK
;
A
#
# COMPACT_ATOMS: atom_id res chain seq x y z
N MET A 1 -1.11 3.19 -11.04
CA MET A 1 0.07 2.85 -10.21
C MET A 1 -0.12 1.55 -9.44
N ALA A 2 -1.07 1.44 -8.53
CA ALA A 2 -1.23 0.24 -7.68
C ALA A 2 -1.41 -1.05 -8.48
N GLY A 3 -2.25 -1.03 -9.51
CA GLY A 3 -2.46 -2.19 -10.37
C GLY A 3 -1.19 -2.61 -11.12
N THR A 4 -0.38 -1.66 -11.57
CA THR A 4 0.89 -1.93 -12.25
C THR A 4 1.91 -2.56 -11.30
N ILE A 5 1.99 -2.06 -10.07
CA ILE A 5 2.88 -2.62 -9.04
C ILE A 5 2.43 -4.03 -8.66
N HIS A 6 1.12 -4.23 -8.48
CA HIS A 6 0.58 -5.56 -8.20
C HIS A 6 0.93 -6.56 -9.31
N ALA A 7 0.75 -6.18 -10.58
CA ALA A 7 1.08 -7.02 -11.72
C ALA A 7 2.57 -7.39 -11.75
N PHE A 8 3.46 -6.44 -11.44
CA PHE A 8 4.89 -6.69 -11.32
C PHE A 8 5.19 -7.70 -10.20
N LEU A 9 4.66 -7.46 -9.01
CA LEU A 9 4.93 -8.30 -7.84
C LEU A 9 4.36 -9.72 -7.99
N SER A 10 3.20 -9.86 -8.62
CA SER A 10 2.55 -11.16 -8.79
C SER A 10 3.29 -12.12 -9.73
N GLN A 11 4.28 -11.63 -10.49
CA GLN A 11 5.14 -12.48 -11.31
C GLN A 11 6.04 -13.39 -10.47
N THR A 12 6.42 -12.93 -9.28
CA THR A 12 7.36 -13.66 -8.39
C THR A 12 6.75 -14.03 -7.05
N ILE A 13 5.65 -13.39 -6.67
CA ILE A 13 4.99 -13.62 -5.37
C ILE A 13 3.61 -14.22 -5.62
N PRO A 14 3.45 -15.54 -5.41
CA PRO A 14 2.15 -16.19 -5.57
C PRO A 14 1.18 -15.77 -4.48
N ASN A 15 -0.10 -15.74 -4.82
CA ASN A 15 -1.20 -15.43 -3.88
C ASN A 15 -1.07 -14.03 -3.22
N LEU A 16 -0.43 -13.10 -3.90
CA LEU A 16 -0.32 -11.74 -3.39
C LEU A 16 -1.69 -11.07 -3.35
N LEU A 17 -2.04 -10.49 -2.21
CA LEU A 17 -3.19 -9.61 -2.05
C LEU A 17 -2.70 -8.19 -1.79
N THR A 18 -3.11 -7.25 -2.62
CA THR A 18 -2.85 -5.82 -2.41
C THR A 18 -4.09 -5.15 -1.84
N ILE A 19 -3.95 -4.48 -0.71
CA ILE A 19 -5.04 -3.73 -0.08
C ILE A 19 -4.87 -2.26 -0.40
N ILE A 20 -5.91 -1.65 -0.96
CA ILE A 20 -5.97 -0.21 -1.23
C ILE A 20 -6.98 0.42 -0.29
N VAL A 21 -6.52 1.36 0.53
CA VAL A 21 -7.39 2.11 1.45
C VAL A 21 -7.47 3.54 0.92
N PRO A 22 -8.51 3.90 0.18
CA PRO A 22 -8.68 5.28 -0.29
C PRO A 22 -8.96 6.21 0.87
N ARG A 23 -8.34 7.40 0.87
CA ARG A 23 -8.61 8.44 1.87
C ARG A 23 -10.07 8.87 1.87
N HIS A 24 -10.66 8.92 0.67
CA HIS A 24 -12.07 9.27 0.48
C HIS A 24 -12.84 8.02 0.05
N PRO A 25 -13.66 7.43 0.93
CA PRO A 25 -14.37 6.18 0.64
C PRO A 25 -15.29 6.25 -0.58
N ASP A 26 -15.82 7.43 -0.90
CA ASP A 26 -16.64 7.67 -2.09
C ASP A 26 -15.91 7.40 -3.42
N ARG A 27 -14.58 7.31 -3.40
CA ARG A 27 -13.80 6.93 -4.58
C ARG A 27 -13.68 5.41 -4.79
N GLY A 28 -14.17 4.61 -3.86
CA GLY A 28 -14.02 3.16 -3.89
C GLY A 28 -14.59 2.52 -5.16
N ASP A 29 -15.76 2.93 -5.60
CA ASP A 29 -16.40 2.40 -6.82
C ASP A 29 -15.54 2.67 -8.07
N ALA A 30 -15.09 3.92 -8.24
CA ALA A 30 -14.27 4.32 -9.38
C ALA A 30 -12.93 3.59 -9.41
N ILE A 31 -12.29 3.43 -8.25
CA ILE A 31 -11.03 2.69 -8.12
C ILE A 31 -11.24 1.22 -8.48
N SER A 32 -12.27 0.60 -7.94
CA SER A 32 -12.59 -0.81 -8.20
C SER A 32 -12.88 -1.08 -9.67
N ASP A 33 -13.67 -0.22 -10.31
CA ASP A 33 -14.00 -0.35 -11.71
C ASP A 33 -12.78 -0.17 -12.62
N MET A 34 -11.94 0.82 -12.31
CA MET A 34 -10.69 1.04 -13.05
C MET A 34 -9.78 -0.19 -12.98
N LEU A 35 -9.64 -0.79 -11.81
CA LEU A 35 -8.79 -1.96 -11.62
C LEU A 35 -9.37 -3.20 -12.33
N ARG A 36 -10.68 -3.37 -12.31
CA ARG A 36 -11.36 -4.44 -13.06
C ARG A 36 -11.18 -4.29 -14.56
N GLN A 37 -11.23 -3.07 -15.08
CA GLN A 37 -10.95 -2.78 -16.49
C GLN A 37 -9.51 -3.13 -16.89
N GLN A 38 -8.59 -3.13 -15.95
CA GLN A 38 -7.20 -3.57 -16.14
C GLN A 38 -7.05 -5.09 -16.07
N GLY A 39 -8.13 -5.84 -15.89
CA GLY A 39 -8.12 -7.29 -15.83
C GLY A 39 -7.84 -7.87 -14.44
N LEU A 40 -7.87 -7.04 -13.40
CA LEU A 40 -7.61 -7.50 -12.03
C LEU A 40 -8.89 -7.97 -11.34
N ILE A 41 -8.76 -8.99 -10.50
CA ILE A 41 -9.86 -9.53 -9.69
C ILE A 41 -9.92 -8.72 -8.39
N VAL A 42 -10.99 -7.95 -8.23
CA VAL A 42 -11.15 -6.97 -7.15
C VAL A 42 -12.32 -7.34 -6.26
N ALA A 43 -12.11 -7.32 -4.95
CA ALA A 43 -13.17 -7.34 -3.95
C ALA A 43 -13.22 -5.96 -3.29
N GLN A 44 -14.43 -5.48 -2.98
CA GLN A 44 -14.67 -4.16 -2.42
C GLN A 44 -15.41 -4.29 -1.09
N ARG A 45 -14.90 -3.64 -0.06
CA ARG A 45 -15.43 -3.76 1.30
C ARG A 45 -16.82 -3.16 1.46
N SER A 46 -17.05 -1.96 0.93
CA SER A 46 -18.36 -1.30 1.01
C SER A 46 -19.47 -2.06 0.29
N ALA A 47 -19.10 -2.87 -0.69
CA ALA A 47 -20.03 -3.75 -1.41
C ALA A 47 -20.21 -5.12 -0.73
N HIS A 48 -19.64 -5.31 0.46
CA HIS A 48 -19.67 -6.55 1.24
C HIS A 48 -19.14 -7.77 0.48
N GLN A 49 -18.19 -7.55 -0.43
CA GLN A 49 -17.55 -8.62 -1.18
C GLN A 49 -16.47 -9.29 -0.35
N ALA A 50 -16.51 -10.61 -0.27
CA ALA A 50 -15.50 -11.38 0.45
C ALA A 50 -14.23 -11.52 -0.37
N VAL A 51 -13.10 -11.60 0.31
CA VAL A 51 -11.82 -11.97 -0.32
C VAL A 51 -11.86 -13.47 -0.62
N ALA A 52 -11.68 -13.82 -1.89
CA ALA A 52 -11.60 -15.20 -2.36
C ALA A 52 -10.13 -15.58 -2.61
N PRO A 53 -9.81 -16.87 -2.80
CA PRO A 53 -8.43 -17.28 -3.08
C PRO A 53 -7.80 -16.64 -4.33
N ASP A 54 -8.62 -16.26 -5.29
CA ASP A 54 -8.18 -15.62 -6.53
C ASP A 54 -8.27 -14.08 -6.49
N THR A 55 -8.71 -13.48 -5.40
CA THR A 55 -8.76 -12.02 -5.26
C THR A 55 -7.35 -11.44 -5.28
N GLN A 56 -7.13 -10.46 -6.14
CA GLN A 56 -5.83 -9.80 -6.31
C GLN A 56 -5.75 -8.47 -5.59
N ILE A 57 -6.84 -7.69 -5.63
CA ILE A 57 -6.93 -6.38 -5.00
C ILE A 57 -8.14 -6.36 -4.07
N TYR A 58 -7.94 -5.86 -2.87
CA TYR A 58 -9.03 -5.56 -1.93
C TYR A 58 -9.12 -4.05 -1.73
N VAL A 59 -10.22 -3.45 -2.17
CA VAL A 59 -10.47 -2.02 -1.98
C VAL A 59 -11.23 -1.83 -0.67
N ALA A 60 -10.52 -1.34 0.33
CA ALA A 60 -11.04 -1.13 1.68
C ALA A 60 -11.58 0.30 1.82
N ASP A 61 -12.71 0.56 1.23
CA ASP A 61 -13.34 1.88 1.10
C ASP A 61 -14.35 2.17 2.20
N THR A 62 -13.93 1.97 3.43
CA THR A 62 -14.72 2.26 4.64
C THR A 62 -13.97 3.19 5.58
N ILE A 63 -14.70 3.86 6.48
CA ILE A 63 -14.12 4.79 7.45
C ILE A 63 -13.84 4.05 8.77
N GLY A 64 -12.73 4.42 9.44
CA GLY A 64 -12.45 3.99 10.80
C GLY A 64 -11.77 2.63 10.94
N GLU A 65 -11.37 2.01 9.85
CA GLU A 65 -10.78 0.67 9.87
C GLU A 65 -9.29 0.63 9.49
N LEU A 66 -8.64 1.78 9.33
CA LEU A 66 -7.25 1.85 8.87
C LEU A 66 -6.30 1.10 9.81
N GLY A 67 -6.49 1.22 11.11
CA GLY A 67 -5.68 0.48 12.09
C GLY A 67 -5.79 -1.04 11.96
N LEU A 68 -6.96 -1.55 11.58
CA LEU A 68 -7.16 -2.97 11.29
C LEU A 68 -6.26 -3.41 10.14
N PHE A 69 -6.25 -2.64 9.03
CA PHE A 69 -5.44 -2.97 7.86
C PHE A 69 -3.94 -2.87 8.15
N TYR A 70 -3.52 -1.91 8.97
CA TYR A 70 -2.12 -1.84 9.41
C TYR A 70 -1.69 -3.07 10.22
N ARG A 71 -2.61 -3.67 10.99
CA ARG A 71 -2.31 -4.90 11.73
C ARG A 71 -2.27 -6.13 10.84
N LEU A 72 -2.98 -6.12 9.73
CA LEU A 72 -3.01 -7.23 8.77
C LEU A 72 -1.84 -7.20 7.79
N CYS A 73 -1.25 -6.03 7.57
CA CYS A 73 -0.20 -5.82 6.57
C CYS A 73 1.15 -5.57 7.25
N GLN A 74 2.18 -6.18 6.72
CA GLN A 74 3.54 -5.97 7.20
C GLN A 74 4.25 -4.82 6.47
N ILE A 75 3.82 -4.53 5.25
CA ILE A 75 4.41 -3.49 4.40
C ILE A 75 3.31 -2.51 4.00
N VAL A 76 3.56 -1.22 4.21
CA VAL A 76 2.60 -0.16 3.94
C VAL A 76 3.26 0.94 3.12
N PHE A 77 2.65 1.29 1.99
CA PHE A 77 3.03 2.45 1.20
C PHE A 77 2.06 3.60 1.45
N MET A 78 2.60 4.77 1.79
CA MET A 78 1.82 5.98 2.01
C MET A 78 1.40 6.61 0.69
N GLY A 79 0.11 6.71 0.45
CA GLY A 79 -0.46 7.30 -0.76
C GLY A 79 -0.15 8.80 -0.91
N LYS A 80 -0.31 9.33 -2.11
CA LYS A 80 -0.05 10.74 -2.48
C LYS A 80 1.38 11.21 -2.19
N SER A 81 2.34 10.31 -2.17
CA SER A 81 3.72 10.64 -1.85
C SER A 81 4.70 10.52 -3.01
N LEU A 82 4.29 9.91 -4.14
CA LEU A 82 5.18 9.70 -5.29
C LEU A 82 5.08 10.78 -6.36
N VAL A 83 3.91 11.33 -6.62
CA VAL A 83 3.67 12.24 -7.73
C VAL A 83 3.07 13.55 -7.25
N SER A 84 3.39 14.64 -7.96
CA SER A 84 2.83 15.95 -7.70
C SER A 84 1.43 16.10 -8.36
N PRO A 85 0.47 16.77 -7.73
CA PRO A 85 0.50 17.28 -6.37
C PRO A 85 0.39 16.16 -5.35
N GLY A 86 1.33 16.16 -4.38
CA GLY A 86 1.42 15.10 -3.39
C GLY A 86 0.89 15.50 -2.03
N GLY A 87 1.79 15.62 -1.09
CA GLY A 87 1.52 15.96 0.29
C GLY A 87 1.68 14.78 1.23
N GLY A 88 1.41 13.58 0.76
CA GLY A 88 1.53 12.34 1.53
C GLY A 88 0.40 12.11 2.52
N GLN A 89 0.39 10.94 3.11
CA GLN A 89 -0.47 10.54 4.22
C GLN A 89 0.38 10.38 5.49
N ASN A 90 -0.25 10.41 6.67
CA ASN A 90 0.46 10.31 7.94
C ASN A 90 1.07 8.91 8.13
N PRO A 91 2.41 8.80 8.17
CA PRO A 91 3.07 7.50 8.26
C PRO A 91 3.24 6.99 9.69
N PHE A 92 2.93 7.79 10.71
CA PHE A 92 3.28 7.49 12.10
C PHE A 92 2.53 6.27 12.64
N GLU A 93 1.25 6.18 12.38
CA GLU A 93 0.44 5.09 12.95
C GLU A 93 0.88 3.72 12.43
N ALA A 94 1.16 3.61 11.13
CA ALA A 94 1.67 2.38 10.55
C ALA A 94 3.01 1.96 11.16
N ALA A 95 3.91 2.92 11.34
CA ALA A 95 5.21 2.68 11.99
C ALA A 95 5.05 2.24 13.44
N ARG A 96 4.14 2.88 14.18
CA ARG A 96 3.87 2.56 15.58
C ARG A 96 3.35 1.13 15.77
N ILE A 97 2.59 0.64 14.82
CA ILE A 97 2.05 -0.74 14.82
C ILE A 97 3.13 -1.76 14.40
N GLY A 98 4.21 -1.32 13.80
CA GLY A 98 5.34 -2.18 13.42
C GLY A 98 5.40 -2.52 11.94
N CYS A 99 4.65 -1.82 11.08
CA CYS A 99 4.74 -2.00 9.64
C CYS A 99 6.07 -1.46 9.09
N ALA A 100 6.57 -2.09 8.03
CA ALA A 100 7.61 -1.50 7.20
C ALA A 100 6.95 -0.39 6.36
N VAL A 101 7.30 0.86 6.66
CA VAL A 101 6.68 2.03 6.05
C VAL A 101 7.53 2.54 4.90
N ILE A 102 6.89 2.76 3.77
CA ILE A 102 7.51 3.29 2.55
C ILE A 102 6.72 4.51 2.09
N PHE A 103 7.42 5.56 1.67
CA PHE A 103 6.80 6.72 1.04
C PHE A 103 7.68 7.29 -0.06
N GLY A 104 7.08 8.11 -0.93
CA GLY A 104 7.80 8.85 -1.96
C GLY A 104 8.29 10.20 -1.45
N PRO A 105 8.88 11.05 -2.32
CA PRO A 105 9.45 12.33 -1.93
C PRO A 105 8.41 13.42 -1.63
N GLN A 106 7.14 13.20 -1.97
CA GLN A 106 6.06 14.20 -1.84
C GLN A 106 5.39 14.09 -0.46
N MET A 107 6.13 14.46 0.59
CA MET A 107 5.64 14.40 1.98
C MET A 107 5.49 15.80 2.61
N SER A 108 5.05 16.78 1.83
CA SER A 108 4.98 18.17 2.27
C SER A 108 4.01 18.41 3.43
N ASN A 109 3.01 17.55 3.63
CA ASN A 109 2.11 17.62 4.78
C ASN A 109 2.75 17.10 6.07
N PHE A 110 3.89 16.38 5.97
CA PHE A 110 4.55 15.71 7.09
C PHE A 110 6.07 15.83 7.00
N VAL A 111 6.59 17.03 6.71
CA VAL A 111 8.01 17.27 6.44
C VAL A 111 8.89 16.85 7.61
N GLU A 112 8.58 17.33 8.81
CA GLU A 112 9.39 17.03 10.00
C GLU A 112 9.30 15.56 10.40
N LEU A 113 8.07 15.00 10.38
CA LEU A 113 7.84 13.61 10.74
C LEU A 113 8.55 12.66 9.77
N SER A 114 8.43 12.89 8.46
CA SER A 114 9.07 12.04 7.47
C SER A 114 10.60 12.08 7.58
N ALA A 115 11.18 13.27 7.79
CA ALA A 115 12.62 13.43 8.01
C ALA A 115 13.09 12.69 9.27
N THR A 116 12.35 12.81 10.36
CA THR A 116 12.65 12.12 11.62
C THR A 116 12.59 10.60 11.46
N MET A 117 11.58 10.10 10.77
CA MET A 117 11.43 8.67 10.53
C MET A 117 12.54 8.10 9.65
N LEU A 118 12.97 8.84 8.62
CA LEU A 118 14.10 8.43 7.77
C LEU A 118 15.42 8.41 8.57
N ALA A 119 15.66 9.42 9.39
CA ALA A 119 16.85 9.48 10.23
C ALA A 119 16.91 8.33 11.25
N ALA A 120 15.74 7.95 11.80
CA ALA A 120 15.62 6.83 12.74
C ALA A 120 15.53 5.46 12.04
N LYS A 121 15.59 5.41 10.71
CA LYS A 121 15.38 4.18 9.91
C LYS A 121 14.04 3.50 10.17
N ALA A 122 13.03 4.29 10.54
CA ALA A 122 11.65 3.82 10.75
C ALA A 122 10.81 3.81 9.47
N ALA A 123 11.34 4.37 8.39
CA ALA A 123 10.71 4.38 7.08
C ALA A 123 11.78 4.38 5.98
N THR A 124 11.37 4.03 4.77
CA THR A 124 12.21 4.08 3.57
C THR A 124 11.56 4.98 2.53
N GLN A 125 12.34 5.86 1.90
CA GLN A 125 11.87 6.69 0.80
C GLN A 125 12.28 6.10 -0.52
N VAL A 126 11.34 6.07 -1.47
CA VAL A 126 11.56 5.67 -2.87
C VAL A 126 11.33 6.86 -3.79
N ALA A 127 12.00 6.89 -4.94
CA ALA A 127 11.91 8.00 -5.87
C ALA A 127 10.75 7.86 -6.86
N ASN A 128 10.33 6.61 -7.17
CA ASN A 128 9.32 6.33 -8.18
C ASN A 128 8.67 4.97 -7.97
N ALA A 129 7.67 4.66 -8.80
CA ALA A 129 6.93 3.40 -8.70
C ALA A 129 7.79 2.16 -8.97
N ASP A 130 8.81 2.27 -9.83
CA ASP A 130 9.72 1.16 -10.13
C ASP A 130 10.55 0.78 -8.91
N GLU A 131 11.12 1.76 -8.23
CA GLU A 131 11.82 1.53 -6.96
C GLU A 131 10.90 0.97 -5.88
N LEU A 132 9.65 1.45 -5.80
CA LEU A 132 8.67 0.93 -4.87
C LEU A 132 8.42 -0.57 -5.10
N GLY A 133 8.17 -0.95 -6.33
CA GLY A 133 7.94 -2.37 -6.67
C GLY A 133 9.12 -3.26 -6.28
N LYS A 134 10.33 -2.84 -6.62
CA LYS A 134 11.55 -3.58 -6.29
C LYS A 134 11.79 -3.69 -4.79
N LEU A 135 11.57 -2.62 -4.05
CA LEU A 135 11.75 -2.62 -2.59
C LEU A 135 10.73 -3.54 -1.91
N VAL A 136 9.46 -3.48 -2.32
CA VAL A 136 8.42 -4.37 -1.77
C VAL A 136 8.74 -5.83 -2.07
N GLU A 137 9.14 -6.13 -3.30
CA GLU A 137 9.55 -7.49 -3.67
C GLU A 137 10.68 -8.00 -2.78
N GLN A 138 11.73 -7.20 -2.59
CA GLN A 138 12.85 -7.54 -1.74
C GLN A 138 12.42 -7.79 -0.29
N GLN A 139 11.60 -6.91 0.28
CA GLN A 139 11.13 -7.04 1.66
C GLN A 139 10.27 -8.30 1.86
N ILE A 140 9.41 -8.64 0.92
CA ILE A 140 8.60 -9.86 0.98
C ILE A 140 9.49 -11.11 0.89
N MET A 141 10.45 -11.12 -0.03
CA MET A 141 11.39 -12.23 -0.17
C MET A 141 12.23 -12.43 1.10
N ASP A 142 12.74 -11.36 1.69
CA ASP A 142 13.51 -11.40 2.93
C ASP A 142 12.69 -11.97 4.09
N GLN A 143 11.42 -11.59 4.22
CA GLN A 143 10.52 -12.14 5.23
C GLN A 143 10.26 -13.64 5.03
N GLN A 144 10.12 -14.10 3.80
CA GLN A 144 9.96 -15.53 3.50
C GLN A 144 11.19 -16.33 3.88
N ILE A 145 12.38 -15.77 3.73
CA ILE A 145 13.64 -16.43 4.13
C ILE A 145 13.70 -16.56 5.65
N VAL A 146 13.32 -15.52 6.38
CA VAL A 146 13.35 -15.53 7.86
C VAL A 146 12.29 -16.46 8.45
N ALA A 147 11.15 -16.63 7.79
CA ALA A 147 10.04 -17.47 8.23
C ALA A 147 10.30 -18.98 8.02
N LYS A 148 11.32 -19.34 7.26
CA LYS A 148 11.73 -20.74 7.04
C LYS A 148 12.75 -21.19 8.08
#